data_fae7a99e9bfe52f892890f0a8b56fb6f
#
_entry.id   fae7a99e9bfe52f892890f0a8b56fb6f
#
_cell.length_a   1.000
_cell.length_b   1.000
_cell.length_c   1.000
_cell.angle_alpha   90.00
_cell.angle_beta   90.00
_cell.angle_gamma   90.00
#
_symmetry.space_group_name_H-M   'P 1'
#
loop_
_entity.id
_entity.type
_entity.pdbx_description
1 polymer ?
#
loop_
_entity_poly.entity_id
_entity_poly.type
_entity_poly.pdbx_seq_one_letter_code
_entity_poly.pdbx_strand_id
1 'polypeptide(L)'
;MEETRLFNNWNRALLVSLQLPNRSTSEVQNSLQELSSLAYSLGGDIAGKIIQVSSQIHPANFFGKGKLTDIKSTIQKDCVEALLVDNQLSPKQIGNLETLLDCAVMDRTQLILEIFCKKCTYA
;
A
#
# COMPACT_ATOMS: atom_id res chain seq x y z
N MET A 1 19.06 -4.35 -14.79
CA MET A 1 18.39 -3.29 -14.85
C MET A 1 17.00 -3.41 -14.62
N GLU A 2 16.32 -4.22 -15.35
CA GLU A 2 14.91 -4.35 -15.17
C GLU A 2 14.55 -4.86 -13.82
N GLU A 3 15.40 -5.69 -13.26
CA GLU A 3 15.09 -6.22 -11.95
C GLU A 3 14.99 -5.17 -10.93
N THR A 4 15.78 -4.14 -11.06
CA THR A 4 15.73 -3.08 -10.08
C THR A 4 14.41 -2.40 -10.07
N ARG A 5 13.78 -2.29 -11.23
CA ARG A 5 12.51 -1.63 -11.28
C ARG A 5 11.42 -2.42 -10.64
N LEU A 6 11.58 -3.71 -10.47
CA LEU A 6 10.57 -4.49 -9.78
C LEU A 6 10.39 -4.03 -8.35
N PHE A 7 11.42 -3.43 -7.76
CA PHE A 7 11.33 -3.05 -6.37
C PHE A 7 11.22 -1.56 -6.16
N ASN A 8 11.74 -0.76 -7.07
CA ASN A 8 11.83 0.64 -6.81
C ASN A 8 11.38 1.49 -7.95
N ASN A 9 10.46 1.04 -8.76
CA ASN A 9 10.06 1.80 -9.90
C ASN A 9 8.88 2.72 -9.62
N TRP A 10 8.57 2.98 -8.36
CA TRP A 10 7.51 3.91 -8.04
C TRP A 10 8.09 5.11 -7.31
N ASN A 11 7.59 6.30 -7.63
CA ASN A 11 8.02 7.51 -6.97
C ASN A 11 6.94 8.09 -6.07
N ARG A 12 5.70 7.76 -6.32
CA ARG A 12 4.60 8.35 -5.58
C ARG A 12 3.63 7.28 -5.14
N ALA A 13 3.33 7.21 -3.87
CA ALA A 13 2.50 6.16 -3.30
C ALA A 13 1.32 6.73 -2.51
N LEU A 14 0.24 5.95 -2.46
CA LEU A 14 -0.90 6.27 -1.63
C LEU A 14 -0.94 5.24 -0.50
N LEU A 15 -1.06 5.71 0.74
CA LEU A 15 -1.16 4.82 1.88
C LEU A 15 -2.62 4.59 2.24
N VAL A 16 -2.99 3.35 2.45
CA VAL A 16 -4.36 2.99 2.78
C VAL A 16 -4.36 2.01 3.93
N SER A 17 -5.29 2.16 4.85
CA SER A 17 -5.49 1.21 5.94
C SER A 17 -6.95 0.89 6.11
N LEU A 18 -7.26 -0.38 6.35
CA LEU A 18 -8.60 -0.80 6.71
C LEU A 18 -8.63 -0.95 8.21
N GLN A 19 -9.42 -0.13 8.89
CA GLN A 19 -9.53 -0.17 10.35
C GLN A 19 -10.66 -1.10 10.74
N LEU A 20 -10.30 -2.27 11.27
CA LEU A 20 -11.25 -3.24 11.74
C LEU A 20 -11.63 -2.95 13.20
N PRO A 21 -12.72 -3.53 13.71
CA PRO A 21 -13.20 -3.18 15.05
C PRO A 21 -12.21 -3.43 16.18
N ASN A 22 -11.22 -4.31 15.96
CA ASN A 22 -10.26 -4.62 17.01
C ASN A 22 -9.08 -3.64 17.04
N ARG A 23 -9.11 -2.57 16.29
CA ARG A 23 -8.02 -1.59 16.29
C ARG A 23 -8.58 -0.21 16.56
N SER A 24 -7.87 0.56 17.38
CA SER A 24 -8.27 1.93 17.65
C SER A 24 -7.76 2.86 16.57
N THR A 25 -8.33 4.04 16.49
CA THR A 25 -7.88 5.06 15.55
C THR A 25 -6.43 5.43 15.79
N SER A 26 -6.01 5.53 17.05
CA SER A 26 -4.62 5.84 17.38
C SER A 26 -3.67 4.78 16.85
N GLU A 27 -4.03 3.52 17.00
CA GLU A 27 -3.20 2.43 16.51
C GLU A 27 -3.03 2.50 15.00
N VAL A 28 -4.13 2.77 14.29
CA VAL A 28 -4.09 2.85 12.84
C VAL A 28 -3.26 4.03 12.38
N GLN A 29 -3.43 5.18 13.03
CA GLN A 29 -2.65 6.38 12.67
C GLN A 29 -1.17 6.18 12.92
N ASN A 30 -0.80 5.56 14.04
CA ASN A 30 0.60 5.27 14.34
C ASN A 30 1.18 4.29 13.31
N SER A 31 0.41 3.29 12.95
CA SER A 31 0.85 2.30 11.98
C SER A 31 1.06 2.93 10.60
N LEU A 32 0.16 3.82 10.18
CA LEU A 32 0.33 4.52 8.92
C LEU A 32 1.53 5.45 8.95
N GLN A 33 1.82 6.06 10.08
CA GLN A 33 2.99 6.90 10.19
C GLN A 33 4.27 6.09 10.04
N GLU A 34 4.32 4.92 10.64
CA GLU A 34 5.46 4.02 10.48
C GLU A 34 5.60 3.58 9.02
N LEU A 35 4.48 3.25 8.38
CA LEU A 35 4.49 2.85 6.99
C LEU A 35 5.01 3.97 6.10
N SER A 36 4.61 5.19 6.40
CA SER A 36 5.08 6.38 5.71
C SER A 36 6.60 6.51 5.80
N SER A 37 7.14 6.30 7.00
CA SER A 37 8.59 6.35 7.22
C SER A 37 9.32 5.28 6.43
N LEU A 38 8.74 4.08 6.37
CA LEU A 38 9.32 3.00 5.59
C LEU A 38 9.34 3.36 4.10
N ALA A 39 8.27 3.96 3.61
CA ALA A 39 8.21 4.37 2.22
C ALA A 39 9.25 5.44 1.89
N TYR A 40 9.43 6.41 2.77
CA TYR A 40 10.46 7.42 2.57
C TYR A 40 11.86 6.81 2.57
N SER A 41 12.08 5.74 3.33
CA SER A 41 13.36 5.05 3.32
C SER A 41 13.71 4.49 1.95
N LEU A 42 12.70 4.19 1.14
CA LEU A 42 12.93 3.70 -0.21
C LEU A 42 12.98 4.83 -1.23
N GLY A 43 12.89 6.07 -0.79
CA GLY A 43 12.96 7.21 -1.70
C GLY A 43 11.63 7.60 -2.30
N GLY A 44 10.54 7.04 -1.81
CA GLY A 44 9.22 7.35 -2.34
C GLY A 44 8.60 8.58 -1.72
N ASP A 45 7.63 9.15 -2.41
CA ASP A 45 6.86 10.28 -1.91
C ASP A 45 5.44 9.80 -1.62
N ILE A 46 4.79 10.42 -0.66
CA ILE A 46 3.45 10.01 -0.25
C ILE A 46 2.43 11.01 -0.76
N ALA A 47 1.50 10.53 -1.61
CA ALA A 47 0.45 11.38 -2.15
C ALA A 47 -0.66 11.64 -1.14
N GLY A 48 -0.91 10.69 -0.26
CA GLY A 48 -1.96 10.87 0.74
C GLY A 48 -2.13 9.62 1.58
N LYS A 49 -3.02 9.70 2.56
CA LYS A 49 -3.34 8.61 3.46
C LYS A 49 -4.84 8.47 3.55
N ILE A 50 -5.33 7.24 3.45
CA ILE A 50 -6.75 6.95 3.53
C ILE A 50 -6.97 5.89 4.60
N ILE A 51 -7.94 6.13 5.49
CA ILE A 51 -8.34 5.13 6.48
C ILE A 51 -9.80 4.80 6.22
N GLN A 52 -10.08 3.52 6.02
CA GLN A 52 -11.45 3.06 5.84
C GLN A 52 -11.84 2.23 7.05
N VAL A 53 -12.88 2.64 7.74
CA VAL A 53 -13.41 1.87 8.87
C VAL A 53 -14.36 0.82 8.30
N SER A 54 -14.18 -0.42 8.70
CA SER A 54 -15.02 -1.51 8.21
C SER A 54 -15.07 -2.63 9.23
N SER A 55 -16.17 -3.38 9.23
CA SER A 55 -16.28 -4.54 10.11
C SER A 55 -15.82 -5.81 9.42
N GLN A 56 -15.56 -5.78 8.14
CA GLN A 56 -15.21 -7.00 7.39
C GLN A 56 -14.16 -6.72 6.34
N ILE A 57 -13.39 -7.75 6.01
CA ILE A 57 -12.45 -7.72 4.90
C ILE A 57 -13.10 -8.43 3.72
N HIS A 58 -13.10 -7.79 2.57
CA HIS A 58 -13.62 -8.44 1.36
C HIS A 58 -12.63 -9.53 0.93
N PRO A 59 -13.09 -10.77 0.76
CA PRO A 59 -12.15 -11.89 0.53
C PRO A 59 -11.30 -11.75 -0.73
N ALA A 60 -11.85 -11.21 -1.79
CA ALA A 60 -11.13 -11.13 -3.06
C ALA A 60 -10.35 -9.85 -3.23
N ASN A 61 -10.94 -8.73 -2.84
CA ASN A 61 -10.38 -7.42 -3.15
C ASN A 61 -9.95 -6.62 -1.92
N PHE A 62 -10.10 -7.17 -0.75
CA PHE A 62 -9.79 -6.56 0.53
C PHE A 62 -10.71 -5.40 0.90
N PHE A 63 -10.93 -4.44 0.01
CA PHE A 63 -11.83 -3.31 0.26
C PHE A 63 -13.15 -3.52 -0.46
N GLY A 64 -14.20 -2.87 -0.01
CA GLY A 64 -15.48 -2.90 -0.69
C GLY A 64 -15.45 -2.12 -2.00
N LYS A 65 -16.44 -2.38 -2.85
CA LYS A 65 -16.49 -1.78 -4.18
C LYS A 65 -16.47 -0.26 -4.18
N GLY A 66 -17.23 0.35 -3.31
CA GLY A 66 -17.27 1.81 -3.24
C GLY A 66 -15.92 2.40 -2.90
N LYS A 67 -15.22 1.77 -1.95
CA LYS A 67 -13.91 2.26 -1.55
C LYS A 67 -12.89 2.07 -2.65
N LEU A 68 -12.97 0.96 -3.37
CA LEU A 68 -12.07 0.72 -4.49
C LEU A 68 -12.24 1.78 -5.57
N THR A 69 -13.46 2.19 -5.82
CA THR A 69 -13.71 3.26 -6.79
C THR A 69 -13.06 4.56 -6.33
N ASP A 70 -13.20 4.89 -5.05
CA ASP A 70 -12.57 6.09 -4.50
C ASP A 70 -11.06 6.03 -4.57
N ILE A 71 -10.50 4.89 -4.23
CA ILE A 71 -9.05 4.70 -4.29
C ILE A 71 -8.54 4.85 -5.72
N LYS A 72 -9.22 4.23 -6.67
CA LYS A 72 -8.83 4.31 -8.06
C LYS A 72 -8.90 5.74 -8.58
N SER A 73 -9.93 6.47 -8.19
CA SER A 73 -10.07 7.87 -8.56
C SER A 73 -8.90 8.71 -8.04
N THR A 74 -8.52 8.48 -6.79
CA THR A 74 -7.39 9.19 -6.18
C THR A 74 -6.08 8.83 -6.88
N ILE A 75 -5.90 7.57 -7.22
CA ILE A 75 -4.70 7.12 -7.93
C ILE A 75 -4.55 7.86 -9.26
N GLN A 76 -5.64 7.97 -10.00
CA GLN A 76 -5.61 8.64 -11.29
C GLN A 76 -5.40 10.13 -11.15
N LYS A 77 -6.07 10.74 -10.18
CA LYS A 77 -6.01 12.17 -9.98
C LYS A 77 -4.63 12.63 -9.52
N ASP A 78 -4.03 11.90 -8.60
CA ASP A 78 -2.76 12.29 -8.00
C ASP A 78 -1.55 11.62 -8.63
N CYS A 79 -1.74 10.92 -9.72
CA CYS A 79 -0.66 10.23 -10.44
C CYS A 79 0.10 9.28 -9.51
N VAL A 80 -0.64 8.50 -8.75
CA VAL A 80 -0.06 7.54 -7.80
C VAL A 80 0.44 6.33 -8.58
N GLU A 81 1.62 5.86 -8.25
CA GLU A 81 2.23 4.72 -8.93
C GLU A 81 2.17 3.45 -8.10
N ALA A 82 2.00 3.56 -6.81
CA ALA A 82 1.92 2.40 -5.94
C ALA A 82 0.91 2.62 -4.83
N LEU A 83 0.22 1.55 -4.45
CA LEU A 83 -0.68 1.57 -3.31
C LEU A 83 -0.01 0.77 -2.20
N LEU A 84 0.19 1.39 -1.04
CA LEU A 84 0.77 0.73 0.11
C LEU A 84 -0.32 0.51 1.14
N VAL A 85 -0.62 -0.74 1.43
CA VAL A 85 -1.68 -1.10 2.35
C VAL A 85 -1.09 -1.48 3.69
N ASP A 86 -1.58 -0.86 4.76
CA ASP A 86 -1.06 -1.11 6.10
C ASP A 86 -1.43 -2.48 6.62
N ASN A 87 -2.47 -3.09 6.10
CA ASN A 87 -2.88 -4.43 6.53
C ASN A 87 -2.14 -5.48 5.72
N GLN A 88 -2.16 -6.70 6.22
CA GLN A 88 -1.54 -7.80 5.49
C GLN A 88 -2.49 -8.32 4.43
N LEU A 89 -2.01 -8.49 3.22
CA LEU A 89 -2.81 -8.95 2.10
C LEU A 89 -2.34 -10.33 1.65
N SER A 90 -3.26 -11.14 1.14
CA SER A 90 -2.88 -12.40 0.52
C SER A 90 -2.38 -12.13 -0.89
N PRO A 91 -1.61 -13.04 -1.49
CA PRO A 91 -1.16 -12.86 -2.87
C PRO A 91 -2.31 -12.68 -3.84
N LYS A 92 -3.43 -13.35 -3.60
CA LYS A 92 -4.60 -13.22 -4.44
C LYS A 92 -5.20 -11.83 -4.36
N GLN A 93 -5.28 -11.28 -3.15
CA GLN A 93 -5.79 -9.93 -2.97
C GLN A 93 -4.88 -8.89 -3.62
N ILE A 94 -3.58 -9.07 -3.50
CA ILE A 94 -2.62 -8.18 -4.15
C ILE A 94 -2.81 -8.20 -5.66
N GLY A 95 -2.89 -9.39 -6.25
CA GLY A 95 -3.07 -9.52 -7.68
C GLY A 95 -4.37 -8.90 -8.17
N ASN A 96 -5.45 -9.13 -7.45
CA ASN A 96 -6.74 -8.56 -7.81
C ASN A 96 -6.71 -7.03 -7.72
N LEU A 97 -6.10 -6.49 -6.67
CA LEU A 97 -6.01 -5.04 -6.52
C LEU A 97 -5.14 -4.41 -7.61
N GLU A 98 -4.05 -5.05 -7.98
CA GLU A 98 -3.21 -4.54 -9.05
C GLU A 98 -3.96 -4.46 -10.36
N THR A 99 -4.75 -5.47 -10.65
CA THR A 99 -5.55 -5.49 -11.87
C THR A 99 -6.64 -4.42 -11.83
N LEU A 100 -7.33 -4.30 -10.72
CA LEU A 100 -8.43 -3.35 -10.61
C LEU A 100 -7.95 -1.90 -10.57
N LEU A 101 -6.84 -1.64 -9.93
CA LEU A 101 -6.37 -0.27 -9.73
C LEU A 101 -5.30 0.15 -10.72
N ASP A 102 -4.78 -0.79 -11.48
CA ASP A 102 -3.78 -0.54 -12.51
C ASP A 102 -2.56 0.20 -11.93
N CYS A 103 -2.07 -0.27 -10.81
CA CYS A 103 -0.85 0.25 -10.19
C CYS A 103 -0.23 -0.84 -9.34
N ALA A 104 1.00 -0.65 -8.92
CA ALA A 104 1.66 -1.60 -8.03
C ALA A 104 0.96 -1.59 -6.68
N VAL A 105 0.82 -2.74 -6.05
CA VAL A 105 0.20 -2.88 -4.74
C VAL A 105 1.13 -3.66 -3.83
N MET A 106 1.41 -3.11 -2.66
CA MET A 106 2.25 -3.78 -1.68
C MET A 106 1.62 -3.66 -0.31
N ASP A 107 1.79 -4.68 0.52
CA ASP A 107 1.39 -4.56 1.90
C ASP A 107 2.62 -4.22 2.75
N ARG A 108 2.43 -4.10 4.05
CA ARG A 108 3.50 -3.72 4.95
C ARG A 108 4.66 -4.71 4.91
N THR A 109 4.36 -6.00 4.90
CA THR A 109 5.38 -7.03 4.86
C THR A 109 6.23 -6.93 3.60
N GLN A 110 5.58 -6.72 2.47
CA GLN A 110 6.27 -6.60 1.20
C GLN A 110 7.21 -5.38 1.20
N LEU A 111 6.75 -4.29 1.76
CA LEU A 111 7.55 -3.08 1.81
C LEU A 111 8.79 -3.27 2.69
N ILE A 112 8.63 -3.95 3.82
CA ILE A 112 9.76 -4.24 4.70
C ILE A 112 10.78 -5.14 3.99
N LEU A 113 10.30 -6.12 3.23
CA LEU A 113 11.18 -7.00 2.49
C LEU A 113 11.95 -6.23 1.41
N GLU A 114 11.33 -5.25 0.80
CA GLU A 114 12.02 -4.43 -0.19
C GLU A 114 13.13 -3.61 0.43
N ILE A 115 12.91 -3.10 1.62
CA ILE A 115 13.95 -2.36 2.34
C ILE A 115 15.13 -3.27 2.63
N PHE A 116 14.88 -4.50 3.08
CA PHE A 116 15.95 -5.44 3.32
C PHE A 116 16.69 -5.77 2.03
N CYS A 117 16.00 -6.01 0.94
CA CYS A 117 16.63 -6.30 -0.33
C CYS A 117 17.51 -5.15 -0.79
N LYS A 118 17.01 -3.93 -0.62
CA LYS A 118 17.76 -2.77 -1.02
C LYS A 118 19.06 -2.64 -0.22
N LYS A 119 19.00 -2.94 1.07
CA LYS A 119 20.18 -2.86 1.91
C LYS A 119 21.18 -3.97 1.62
N CYS A 120 20.70 -5.11 1.19
CA CYS A 120 21.57 -6.24 0.96
C CYS A 120 22.17 -6.30 -0.42
N THR A 121 21.60 -5.60 -1.35
CA THR A 121 22.03 -5.76 -2.69
C THR A 121 23.31 -5.14 -3.00
N TYR A 122 23.72 -4.11 -2.37
CA TYR A 122 24.83 -3.47 -2.77
C TYR A 122 26.00 -4.14 -2.29
N ALA A 123 26.17 -4.87 -1.68
CA ALA A 123 27.32 -5.61 -1.22
C ALA A 123 28.62 -5.03 -1.65
#